data_b42abbd97134a90a78b08b0169986ba8
#
_entry.id   b42abbd97134a90a78b08b0169986ba8
#
_cell.length_a   1.000
_cell.length_b   1.000
_cell.length_c   1.000
_cell.angle_alpha   90.00
_cell.angle_beta   90.00
_cell.angle_gamma   90.00
#
_symmetry.space_group_name_H-M   'P 1'
#
loop_
_entity.id
_entity.type
_entity.pdbx_description
1 polymer ?
#
loop_
_entity_poly.entity_id
_entity_poly.type
_entity_poly.pdbx_seq_one_letter_code
_entity_poly.pdbx_strand_id
1 'polypeptide(L)'
;MAAALTEYLFYRQDENTWVERFESRLHEQERKADHLLATFRDSVGIDSEEWEEDLIFVGIREGRVFFWTNEIIGDRHLSELLTSGRNFTKIGNTYYEIRRKRYKDIDYYALLRIKDDYPYTGKYIKNNFGKFLNISEENIGQVEISTVTVEQGHLITDKDGMGLFFIVYGDHYK
;
A
#
# COMPACT_ATOMS: atom_id res chain seq x y z
N MET A 1 13.93 -18.27 -33.54
CA MET A 1 14.20 -16.89 -33.09
C MET A 1 12.96 -16.00 -33.07
N ALA A 2 12.12 -16.00 -34.12
CA ALA A 2 10.89 -15.18 -34.14
C ALA A 2 9.84 -15.54 -33.06
N ALA A 3 9.62 -16.82 -32.77
CA ALA A 3 8.64 -17.26 -31.76
C ALA A 3 9.00 -16.79 -30.35
N ALA A 4 10.27 -16.90 -29.96
CA ALA A 4 10.71 -16.42 -28.62
C ALA A 4 10.59 -14.90 -28.46
N LEU A 5 10.78 -14.14 -29.56
CA LEU A 5 10.58 -12.68 -29.52
C LEU A 5 9.11 -12.31 -29.41
N THR A 6 8.22 -13.08 -30.02
CA THR A 6 6.77 -12.88 -29.95
C THR A 6 6.24 -13.21 -28.56
N GLU A 7 6.67 -14.33 -27.97
CA GLU A 7 6.32 -14.67 -26.58
C GLU A 7 6.82 -13.60 -25.59
N TYR A 8 8.05 -13.14 -25.74
CA TYR A 8 8.60 -12.07 -24.89
C TYR A 8 7.83 -10.76 -25.01
N LEU A 9 7.40 -10.37 -26.21
CA LEU A 9 6.60 -9.16 -26.43
C LEU A 9 5.18 -9.29 -25.84
N PHE A 10 4.55 -10.45 -25.96
CA PHE A 10 3.25 -10.72 -25.34
C PHE A 10 3.35 -10.68 -23.81
N TYR A 11 4.38 -11.29 -23.23
CA TYR A 11 4.61 -11.29 -21.79
C TYR A 11 4.79 -9.86 -21.25
N ARG A 12 5.62 -9.04 -21.87
CA ARG A 12 5.80 -7.63 -21.51
C ARG A 12 4.52 -6.79 -21.65
N GLN A 13 3.69 -7.09 -22.62
CA GLN A 13 2.43 -6.37 -22.81
C GLN A 13 1.44 -6.70 -21.70
N ASP A 14 1.40 -7.94 -21.23
CA ASP A 14 0.58 -8.36 -20.10
C ASP A 14 1.08 -7.74 -18.78
N GLU A 15 2.39 -7.68 -18.55
CA GLU A 15 2.99 -7.04 -17.38
C GLU A 15 2.63 -5.55 -17.31
N ASN A 16 2.81 -4.79 -18.39
CA ASN A 16 2.48 -3.37 -18.42
C ASN A 16 0.99 -3.13 -18.16
N THR A 17 0.12 -3.93 -18.77
CA THR A 17 -1.34 -3.85 -18.54
C THR A 17 -1.69 -4.14 -17.07
N TRP A 18 -0.99 -5.07 -16.45
CA TRP A 18 -1.19 -5.40 -15.05
C TRP A 18 -0.73 -4.26 -14.13
N VAL A 19 0.45 -3.68 -14.37
CA VAL A 19 0.98 -2.52 -13.64
C VAL A 19 0.04 -1.32 -13.74
N GLU A 20 -0.44 -0.99 -14.93
CA GLU A 20 -1.41 0.09 -15.15
C GLU A 20 -2.71 -0.13 -14.36
N ARG A 21 -3.22 -1.36 -14.32
CA ARG A 21 -4.40 -1.70 -13.51
C ARG A 21 -4.12 -1.60 -12.02
N PHE A 22 -2.95 -2.02 -11.58
CA PHE A 22 -2.52 -1.90 -10.20
C PHE A 22 -2.51 -0.42 -9.77
N GLU A 23 -1.80 0.43 -10.51
CA GLU A 23 -1.74 1.88 -10.24
C GLU A 23 -3.12 2.53 -10.28
N SER A 24 -3.96 2.18 -11.27
CA SER A 24 -5.31 2.73 -11.38
C SER A 24 -6.15 2.46 -10.12
N ARG A 25 -6.09 1.25 -9.57
CA ARG A 25 -6.79 0.87 -8.34
C ARG A 25 -6.19 1.52 -7.11
N LEU A 26 -4.86 1.61 -7.05
CA LEU A 26 -4.17 2.31 -5.99
C LEU A 26 -4.61 3.79 -5.96
N HIS A 27 -4.57 4.47 -7.10
CA HIS A 27 -4.98 5.88 -7.22
C HIS A 27 -6.47 6.10 -6.90
N GLU A 28 -7.34 5.13 -7.18
CA GLU A 28 -8.74 5.18 -6.75
C GLU A 28 -8.86 5.13 -5.23
N GLN A 29 -8.13 4.22 -4.59
CA GLN A 29 -8.12 4.08 -3.14
C GLN A 29 -7.48 5.29 -2.45
N GLU A 30 -6.43 5.88 -3.02
CA GLU A 30 -5.83 7.13 -2.55
C GLU A 30 -6.84 8.30 -2.57
N ARG A 31 -7.59 8.45 -3.68
CA ARG A 31 -8.64 9.49 -3.76
C ARG A 31 -9.70 9.30 -2.69
N LYS A 32 -10.10 8.05 -2.43
CA LYS A 32 -11.03 7.72 -1.36
C LYS A 32 -10.46 8.06 0.01
N ALA A 33 -9.22 7.68 0.28
CA ALA A 33 -8.52 8.00 1.52
C ALA A 33 -8.40 9.50 1.74
N ASP A 34 -8.01 10.26 0.72
CA ASP A 34 -7.91 11.73 0.77
C ASP A 34 -9.27 12.39 1.03
N HIS A 35 -10.34 11.87 0.41
CA HIS A 35 -11.70 12.34 0.65
C HIS A 35 -12.11 12.12 2.11
N LEU A 36 -11.90 10.92 2.63
CA LEU A 36 -12.20 10.59 4.02
C LEU A 36 -11.35 11.43 4.99
N LEU A 37 -10.04 11.57 4.74
CA LEU A 37 -9.18 12.45 5.54
C LEU A 37 -9.67 13.90 5.55
N ALA A 38 -10.27 14.39 4.47
CA ALA A 38 -10.81 15.73 4.40
C ALA A 38 -12.09 15.91 5.24
N THR A 39 -12.82 14.82 5.54
CA THR A 39 -14.02 14.84 6.39
C THR A 39 -13.69 14.80 7.88
N PHE A 40 -12.46 14.41 8.25
CA PHE A 40 -12.00 14.45 9.63
C PHE A 40 -11.90 15.91 10.10
N ARG A 41 -12.94 16.37 10.77
CA ARG A 41 -13.00 17.66 11.44
C ARG A 41 -13.39 17.42 12.89
N ASP A 42 -12.59 17.80 13.83
CA ASP A 42 -12.92 17.93 15.26
C ASP A 42 -13.69 16.80 15.98
N SER A 43 -14.27 15.85 15.29
CA SER A 43 -15.10 14.79 15.88
C SER A 43 -14.50 13.42 15.71
N VAL A 44 -14.23 12.80 16.82
CA VAL A 44 -14.05 11.37 17.03
C VAL A 44 -15.40 10.68 16.77
N GLY A 45 -15.83 10.62 15.53
CA GLY A 45 -17.14 10.09 15.20
C GLY A 45 -17.32 9.95 13.71
N ILE A 46 -16.50 9.13 13.08
CA ILE A 46 -16.85 8.57 11.78
C ILE A 46 -17.61 7.29 12.11
N ASP A 47 -18.83 7.20 11.58
CA ASP A 47 -19.63 5.98 11.66
C ASP A 47 -18.82 4.80 11.15
N SER A 48 -18.70 3.76 11.95
CA SER A 48 -17.87 2.57 11.71
C SER A 48 -18.32 1.73 10.50
N GLU A 49 -19.42 2.09 9.85
CA GLU A 49 -19.99 1.34 8.73
C GLU A 49 -19.27 1.56 7.39
N GLU A 50 -18.43 2.59 7.28
CA GLU A 50 -17.69 2.90 6.04
C GLU A 50 -16.22 2.43 6.04
N TRP A 51 -15.79 1.71 7.06
CA TRP A 51 -14.40 1.34 7.22
C TRP A 51 -14.03 0.08 6.43
N GLU A 52 -13.21 0.25 5.44
CA GLU A 52 -12.63 -0.88 4.71
C GLU A 52 -11.48 -1.51 5.52
N GLU A 53 -11.39 -2.83 5.50
CA GLU A 53 -10.36 -3.61 6.21
C GLU A 53 -8.93 -3.19 5.85
N ASP A 54 -8.72 -2.75 4.59
CA ASP A 54 -7.41 -2.37 4.05
C ASP A 54 -7.10 -0.87 4.17
N LEU A 55 -7.98 -0.09 4.80
CA LEU A 55 -7.82 1.34 4.99
C LEU A 55 -7.92 1.70 6.46
N ILE A 56 -6.81 2.13 7.03
CA ILE A 56 -6.69 2.40 8.45
C ILE A 56 -6.40 3.86 8.67
N PHE A 57 -7.13 4.46 9.59
CA PHE A 57 -6.90 5.84 9.98
C PHE A 57 -6.25 5.93 11.36
N VAL A 58 -5.30 6.86 11.48
CA VAL A 58 -4.58 7.14 12.72
C VAL A 58 -4.57 8.63 12.96
N GLY A 59 -4.93 9.07 14.15
CA GLY A 59 -4.82 10.45 14.59
C GLY A 59 -3.67 10.62 15.60
N ILE A 60 -2.79 11.60 15.34
CA ILE A 60 -1.67 11.94 16.21
C ILE A 60 -1.81 13.39 16.67
N ARG A 61 -1.76 13.60 17.98
CA ARG A 61 -1.71 14.90 18.62
C ARG A 61 -0.52 14.94 19.57
N GLU A 62 0.29 15.99 19.49
CA GLU A 62 1.48 16.17 20.36
C GLU A 62 2.42 14.95 20.34
N GLY A 63 2.60 14.30 19.17
CA GLY A 63 3.43 13.12 19.02
C GLY A 63 2.86 11.82 19.60
N ARG A 64 1.59 11.84 20.04
CA ARG A 64 0.92 10.66 20.62
C ARG A 64 -0.27 10.25 19.77
N VAL A 65 -0.39 8.95 19.51
CA VAL A 65 -1.56 8.37 18.89
C VAL A 65 -2.73 8.45 19.88
N PHE A 66 -3.83 9.08 19.48
CA PHE A 66 -5.05 9.16 20.30
C PHE A 66 -6.27 8.52 19.65
N PHE A 67 -6.17 8.20 18.35
CA PHE A 67 -7.25 7.63 17.57
C PHE A 67 -6.70 6.66 16.55
N TRP A 68 -7.38 5.52 16.35
CA TRP A 68 -7.15 4.58 15.26
C TRP A 68 -8.42 3.77 14.98
N THR A 69 -8.57 3.30 13.74
CA THR A 69 -9.80 2.62 13.29
C THR A 69 -9.77 1.11 13.35
N ASN A 70 -8.59 0.52 13.42
CA ASN A 70 -8.44 -0.94 13.46
C ASN A 70 -7.32 -1.32 14.42
N GLU A 71 -7.40 -2.50 15.04
CA GLU A 71 -6.35 -3.04 15.93
C GLU A 71 -5.08 -3.35 15.14
N ILE A 72 -4.47 -2.31 14.64
CA ILE A 72 -3.17 -2.43 14.02
C ILE A 72 -2.17 -1.87 14.99
N ILE A 73 -1.27 -2.74 15.32
CA ILE A 73 0.04 -2.35 15.67
C ILE A 73 0.13 -1.83 17.11
N GLY A 74 0.40 -2.75 17.97
CA GLY A 74 1.13 -2.48 19.20
C GLY A 74 2.57 -1.99 18.95
N ASP A 75 2.80 -1.27 17.85
CA ASP A 75 4.11 -0.71 17.56
C ASP A 75 4.27 0.59 18.35
N ARG A 76 5.16 0.53 19.36
CA ARG A 76 5.52 1.69 20.19
C ARG A 76 6.11 2.85 19.38
N HIS A 77 6.56 2.58 18.16
CA HIS A 77 7.17 3.54 17.25
C HIS A 77 6.24 4.05 16.14
N LEU A 78 4.96 3.70 16.18
CA LEU A 78 4.00 4.10 15.13
C LEU A 78 4.00 5.61 14.91
N SER A 79 3.98 6.42 15.97
CA SER A 79 3.98 7.86 15.84
C SER A 79 5.27 8.39 15.19
N GLU A 80 6.44 7.86 15.58
CA GLU A 80 7.72 8.26 14.99
C GLU A 80 7.78 7.89 13.50
N LEU A 81 7.28 6.73 13.17
CA LEU A 81 7.27 6.22 11.81
C LEU A 81 6.35 7.03 10.91
N LEU A 82 5.14 7.35 11.36
CA LEU A 82 4.20 8.18 10.62
C LEU A 82 4.67 9.63 10.48
N THR A 83 5.33 10.18 11.49
CA THR A 83 5.88 11.55 11.45
C THR A 83 7.18 11.67 10.67
N SER A 84 7.80 10.56 10.25
CA SER A 84 9.05 10.56 9.47
C SER A 84 8.91 11.17 8.06
N GLY A 85 7.69 11.43 7.61
CA GLY A 85 7.40 12.01 6.29
C GLY A 85 7.50 11.02 5.12
N ARG A 86 7.61 9.72 5.39
CA ARG A 86 7.61 8.68 4.35
C ARG A 86 6.19 8.43 3.87
N ASN A 87 6.02 8.34 2.54
CA ASN A 87 4.73 8.00 1.93
C ASN A 87 4.52 6.49 1.77
N PHE A 88 5.58 5.69 1.92
CA PHE A 88 5.53 4.23 1.84
C PHE A 88 6.47 3.62 2.86
N THR A 89 6.00 2.62 3.60
CA THR A 89 6.81 1.94 4.62
C THR A 89 6.25 0.58 5.01
N LYS A 90 7.10 -0.25 5.62
CA LYS A 90 6.69 -1.51 6.24
C LYS A 90 6.45 -1.29 7.73
N ILE A 91 5.28 -1.67 8.22
CA ILE A 91 4.90 -1.65 9.62
C ILE A 91 4.59 -3.09 10.03
N GLY A 92 5.37 -3.65 10.95
CA GLY A 92 5.30 -5.07 11.26
C GLY A 92 5.62 -5.91 10.02
N ASN A 93 4.67 -6.74 9.60
CA ASN A 93 4.80 -7.59 8.41
C ASN A 93 3.95 -7.10 7.22
N THR A 94 3.60 -5.83 7.17
CA THR A 94 2.73 -5.31 6.12
C THR A 94 3.29 -4.01 5.56
N TYR A 95 3.29 -3.89 4.25
CA TYR A 95 3.61 -2.65 3.53
C TYR A 95 2.37 -1.77 3.44
N TYR A 96 2.55 -0.50 3.78
CA TYR A 96 1.51 0.53 3.70
C TYR A 96 1.98 1.72 2.87
N GLU A 97 1.08 2.23 2.04
CA GLU A 97 1.14 3.59 1.59
C GLU A 97 0.52 4.50 2.65
N ILE A 98 1.09 5.69 2.84
CA ILE A 98 0.71 6.63 3.88
C ILE A 98 0.26 7.93 3.24
N ARG A 99 -1.00 8.29 3.46
CA ARG A 99 -1.56 9.60 3.13
C ARG A 99 -1.68 10.41 4.42
N ARG A 100 -1.46 11.73 4.33
CA ARG A 100 -1.48 12.61 5.52
C ARG A 100 -2.33 13.84 5.27
N LYS A 101 -3.09 14.23 6.29
CA LYS A 101 -3.81 15.49 6.35
C LYS A 101 -3.62 16.11 7.72
N ARG A 102 -3.21 17.38 7.77
CA ARG A 102 -3.14 18.13 9.01
C ARG A 102 -4.39 19.00 9.17
N TYR A 103 -4.98 18.93 10.35
CA TYR A 103 -6.07 19.82 10.74
C TYR A 103 -5.83 20.35 12.17
N LYS A 104 -5.66 21.68 12.31
CA LYS A 104 -5.25 22.32 13.57
C LYS A 104 -3.94 21.73 14.12
N ASP A 105 -3.99 21.18 15.33
CA ASP A 105 -2.89 20.54 16.05
C ASP A 105 -2.82 19.02 15.87
N ILE A 106 -3.69 18.47 15.00
CA ILE A 106 -3.80 17.04 14.76
C ILE A 106 -3.28 16.68 13.37
N ASP A 107 -2.43 15.68 13.34
CA ASP A 107 -2.04 15.00 12.10
C ASP A 107 -2.86 13.72 11.95
N TYR A 108 -3.66 13.66 10.89
CA TYR A 108 -4.41 12.47 10.50
C TYR A 108 -3.66 11.74 9.40
N TYR A 109 -3.59 10.44 9.53
CA TYR A 109 -2.97 9.54 8.57
C TYR A 109 -3.98 8.52 8.10
N ALA A 110 -3.94 8.21 6.80
CA ALA A 110 -4.57 7.04 6.23
C ALA A 110 -3.48 6.07 5.77
N LEU A 111 -3.55 4.84 6.22
CA LEU A 111 -2.65 3.76 5.83
C LEU A 111 -3.42 2.83 4.90
N LEU A 112 -2.99 2.79 3.64
CA LEU A 112 -3.51 1.89 2.63
C LEU A 112 -2.67 0.62 2.67
N ARG A 113 -3.28 -0.52 2.99
CA ARG A 113 -2.59 -1.80 3.04
C ARG A 113 -2.26 -2.27 1.64
N ILE A 114 -0.97 -2.35 1.32
CA ILE A 114 -0.52 -2.77 -0.02
C ILE A 114 -0.29 -4.27 -0.07
N LYS A 115 0.58 -4.81 0.80
CA LYS A 115 0.94 -6.23 0.79
C LYS A 115 1.42 -6.70 2.15
N ASP A 116 0.99 -7.89 2.54
CA ASP A 116 1.61 -8.60 3.65
C ASP A 116 2.91 -9.26 3.20
N ASP A 117 3.89 -9.26 4.07
CA ASP A 117 5.21 -9.82 3.82
C ASP A 117 5.72 -10.50 5.10
N TYR A 118 5.14 -11.66 5.37
CA TYR A 118 5.53 -12.51 6.49
C TYR A 118 6.76 -13.33 6.11
N PRO A 119 7.72 -13.50 7.01
CA PRO A 119 8.91 -14.32 6.77
C PRO A 119 8.58 -15.82 6.62
N TYR A 120 7.40 -16.23 7.10
CA TYR A 120 6.91 -17.60 7.02
C TYR A 120 5.46 -17.59 6.52
N THR A 121 5.18 -18.38 5.51
CA THR A 121 3.81 -18.61 5.01
C THR A 121 3.32 -19.98 5.42
N GLY A 122 2.02 -20.15 5.59
CA GLY A 122 1.39 -21.40 5.99
C GLY A 122 -0.11 -21.41 5.70
N LYS A 123 -0.81 -22.41 6.25
CA LYS A 123 -2.25 -22.55 6.01
C LYS A 123 -3.06 -21.28 6.36
N TYR A 124 -2.64 -20.56 7.41
CA TYR A 124 -3.38 -19.41 7.96
C TYR A 124 -2.67 -18.08 7.76
N ILE A 125 -1.40 -18.10 7.36
CA ILE A 125 -0.58 -16.92 7.16
C ILE A 125 -0.16 -16.86 5.70
N LYS A 126 -0.67 -15.89 4.96
CA LYS A 126 -0.40 -15.71 3.53
C LYS A 126 0.08 -14.29 3.28
N ASN A 127 0.98 -14.15 2.32
CA ASN A 127 1.43 -12.85 1.83
C ASN A 127 0.44 -12.34 0.77
N ASN A 128 -0.63 -11.69 1.22
CA ASN A 128 -1.68 -11.20 0.35
C ASN A 128 -1.51 -9.71 0.07
N PHE A 129 -1.96 -9.28 -1.10
CA PHE A 129 -2.17 -7.87 -1.39
C PHE A 129 -3.47 -7.35 -0.77
N GLY A 130 -3.57 -6.03 -0.58
CA GLY A 130 -4.81 -5.38 -0.20
C GLY A 130 -5.94 -5.77 -1.15
N LYS A 131 -7.13 -6.03 -0.60
CA LYS A 131 -8.30 -6.51 -1.37
C LYS A 131 -8.71 -5.56 -2.49
N PHE A 132 -8.54 -4.25 -2.28
CA PHE A 132 -8.85 -3.22 -3.27
C PHE A 132 -8.00 -3.35 -4.54
N LEU A 133 -6.78 -3.90 -4.43
CA LEU A 133 -5.91 -4.14 -5.58
C LEU A 133 -6.42 -5.28 -6.47
N ASN A 134 -7.28 -6.15 -5.93
CA ASN A 134 -7.94 -7.27 -6.64
C ASN A 134 -6.96 -8.10 -7.48
N ILE A 135 -5.87 -8.53 -6.84
CA ILE A 135 -4.84 -9.35 -7.45
C ILE A 135 -5.23 -10.82 -7.32
N SER A 136 -5.19 -11.58 -8.40
CA SER A 136 -5.50 -13.00 -8.37
C SER A 136 -4.48 -13.78 -7.54
N GLU A 137 -4.93 -14.86 -6.88
CA GLU A 137 -4.06 -15.73 -6.05
C GLU A 137 -2.85 -16.28 -6.83
N GLU A 138 -3.01 -16.53 -8.12
CA GLU A 138 -1.92 -17.01 -9.01
C GLU A 138 -0.78 -16.01 -9.13
N ASN A 139 -1.10 -14.71 -9.10
CA ASN A 139 -0.12 -13.64 -9.26
C ASN A 139 0.51 -13.19 -7.93
N ILE A 140 -0.12 -13.51 -6.79
CA ILE A 140 0.36 -13.08 -5.46
C ILE A 140 1.77 -13.61 -5.17
N GLY A 141 2.05 -14.86 -5.53
CA GLY A 141 3.34 -15.52 -5.30
C GLY A 141 4.46 -15.08 -6.25
N GLN A 142 4.11 -14.42 -7.35
CA GLN A 142 5.04 -14.03 -8.43
C GLN A 142 5.48 -12.56 -8.33
N VAL A 143 4.86 -11.78 -7.46
CA VAL A 143 5.09 -10.34 -7.36
C VAL A 143 5.72 -9.99 -6.02
N GLU A 144 6.88 -9.36 -6.08
CA GLU A 144 7.60 -8.85 -4.92
C GLU A 144 7.61 -7.32 -4.90
N ILE A 145 7.69 -6.74 -3.69
CA ILE A 145 7.84 -5.29 -3.48
C ILE A 145 9.28 -5.00 -3.11
N SER A 146 9.89 -4.03 -3.80
CA SER A 146 11.21 -3.50 -3.47
C SER A 146 11.13 -2.00 -3.19
N THR A 147 11.74 -1.57 -2.08
CA THR A 147 11.89 -0.15 -1.72
C THR A 147 13.17 0.48 -2.27
N VAL A 148 13.98 -0.31 -2.95
CA VAL A 148 15.20 0.14 -3.65
C VAL A 148 15.02 -0.03 -5.13
N THR A 149 15.73 0.78 -5.91
CA THR A 149 15.69 0.69 -7.38
C THR A 149 16.15 -0.69 -7.85
N VAL A 150 15.34 -1.31 -8.70
CA VAL A 150 15.61 -2.60 -9.33
C VAL A 150 15.60 -2.42 -10.85
N GLU A 151 16.63 -2.90 -11.54
CA GLU A 151 16.82 -2.68 -12.99
C GLU A 151 15.66 -3.19 -13.85
N GLN A 152 14.99 -4.26 -13.40
CA GLN A 152 13.84 -4.85 -14.10
C GLN A 152 12.52 -4.64 -13.35
N GLY A 153 12.52 -3.74 -12.36
CA GLY A 153 11.32 -3.42 -11.57
C GLY A 153 10.47 -2.33 -12.23
N HIS A 154 9.17 -2.42 -12.06
CA HIS A 154 8.23 -1.37 -12.43
C HIS A 154 8.04 -0.42 -11.25
N LEU A 155 8.40 0.85 -11.42
CA LEU A 155 8.15 1.88 -10.42
C LEU A 155 6.65 2.15 -10.31
N ILE A 156 6.10 1.99 -9.12
CA ILE A 156 4.73 2.38 -8.79
C ILE A 156 4.76 3.79 -8.23
N THR A 157 3.88 4.62 -8.75
CA THR A 157 3.72 6.02 -8.35
C THR A 157 2.39 6.24 -7.64
N ASP A 158 2.34 7.25 -6.77
CA ASP A 158 1.07 7.73 -6.24
C ASP A 158 0.32 8.55 -7.31
N LYS A 159 -0.94 8.91 -7.02
CA LYS A 159 -1.79 9.72 -7.93
C LYS A 159 -1.22 11.11 -8.27
N ASP A 160 -0.24 11.57 -7.51
CA ASP A 160 0.44 12.85 -7.69
C ASP A 160 1.78 12.68 -8.45
N GLY A 161 2.11 11.44 -8.86
CA GLY A 161 3.29 11.07 -9.64
C GLY A 161 4.56 10.86 -8.80
N MET A 162 4.44 10.78 -7.48
CA MET A 162 5.58 10.50 -6.62
C MET A 162 5.86 8.99 -6.55
N GLY A 163 7.11 8.59 -6.74
CA GLY A 163 7.50 7.18 -6.64
C GLY A 163 7.34 6.63 -5.23
N LEU A 164 6.70 5.46 -5.13
CA LEU A 164 6.44 4.77 -3.87
C LEU A 164 7.36 3.56 -3.68
N PHE A 165 7.33 2.63 -4.60
CA PHE A 165 8.07 1.37 -4.55
C PHE A 165 8.18 0.75 -5.93
N PHE A 166 8.96 -0.32 -6.05
CA PHE A 166 9.08 -1.11 -7.27
C PHE A 166 8.35 -2.43 -7.12
N ILE A 167 7.66 -2.84 -8.18
CA ILE A 167 7.14 -4.19 -8.35
C ILE A 167 8.14 -4.99 -9.18
N VAL A 168 8.47 -6.19 -8.69
CA VAL A 168 9.39 -7.12 -9.35
C VAL A 168 8.69 -8.46 -9.53
N TYR A 169 8.75 -9.01 -10.72
CA TYR A 169 8.21 -10.35 -11.00
C TYR A 169 9.23 -11.43 -10.67
N GLY A 170 8.82 -12.45 -9.90
CA GLY A 170 9.70 -13.45 -9.29
C GLY A 170 10.46 -14.38 -10.22
N ASP A 171 10.12 -14.44 -11.52
CA ASP A 171 10.83 -15.30 -12.48
C ASP A 171 12.21 -14.77 -12.88
N HIS A 172 12.60 -13.59 -12.46
CA HIS A 172 13.89 -12.98 -12.77
C HIS A 172 14.98 -13.19 -11.71
N TYR A 173 14.68 -13.91 -10.62
CA TYR A 173 15.64 -14.25 -9.56
C TYR A 173 16.16 -15.69 -9.60
N LYS A 174 16.10 -16.36 -10.77
CA LYS A 174 16.76 -17.67 -10.95
C LYS A 174 17.96 -17.57 -11.86
#